data_3525117c86dcb3e24e391715c87bd846
#
_entry.id   3525117c86dcb3e24e391715c87bd846
#
_cell.length_a   1.000
_cell.length_b   1.000
_cell.length_c   1.000
_cell.angle_alpha   90.00
_cell.angle_beta   90.00
_cell.angle_gamma   90.00
#
_symmetry.space_group_name_H-M   'P 1'
#
loop_
_entity.id
_entity.type
_entity.pdbx_description
1 polymer ?
#
loop_
_entity_poly.entity_id
_entity_poly.type
_entity_poly.pdbx_seq_one_letter_code
_entity_poly.pdbx_strand_id
1 'polypeptide(L)'
;HDYISGIHHHGAHQGEYVTHHDHPVTIDAVHGARILDSRGYPTVRVSLELDDGRTVTGDAPAGASTGAHEAVELRDGGSAFGGRDVTQALHLIDTDISGLLTGRSWSAIGQIDAALAELDGTTGYRRLGANSVVATSIAASRALAHAADLPLWQWIAEITGSTPRMPVPHFNVLNGGAHAANELDFQEFMIAPVNAGSMADAVRIGADVYHALAALVRDRFGSLGLGDEGG
;
A
#
# COMPACT_ATOMS: atom_id res chain seq x y z
N HIS A 1 -4.86 -40.90 32.56
CA HIS A 1 -6.02 -41.67 32.09
C HIS A 1 -6.71 -40.91 30.99
N ASP A 2 -6.44 -41.37 29.78
CA ASP A 2 -7.24 -41.43 28.57
C ASP A 2 -8.35 -40.42 28.34
N TYR A 3 -8.09 -39.48 27.42
CA TYR A 3 -9.08 -38.88 26.54
C TYR A 3 -8.42 -38.54 25.20
N ILE A 4 -8.25 -39.54 24.35
CA ILE A 4 -8.01 -39.40 22.93
C ILE A 4 -8.87 -40.46 22.22
N SER A 5 -10.02 -40.06 21.70
CA SER A 5 -10.62 -40.70 20.52
C SER A 5 -11.85 -39.90 20.09
N GLY A 6 -11.87 -39.41 18.86
CA GLY A 6 -13.04 -38.81 18.25
C GLY A 6 -12.75 -37.71 17.22
N ILE A 7 -11.74 -37.90 16.35
CA ILE A 7 -11.66 -37.10 15.13
C ILE A 7 -12.48 -37.80 14.05
N HIS A 8 -13.74 -37.41 13.91
CA HIS A 8 -14.51 -37.75 12.73
C HIS A 8 -13.95 -36.99 11.52
N HIS A 9 -13.38 -37.74 10.58
CA HIS A 9 -13.10 -37.29 9.23
C HIS A 9 -14.39 -36.79 8.57
N HIS A 10 -14.60 -35.49 8.55
CA HIS A 10 -15.50 -34.88 7.60
C HIS A 10 -14.74 -34.74 6.29
N GLY A 11 -15.30 -35.35 5.24
CA GLY A 11 -14.73 -35.38 3.91
C GLY A 11 -14.33 -33.99 3.42
N ALA A 12 -13.09 -33.88 3.02
CA ALA A 12 -12.60 -32.73 2.29
C ALA A 12 -13.41 -32.62 0.99
N HIS A 13 -14.30 -31.64 0.90
CA HIS A 13 -14.67 -31.09 -0.38
C HIS A 13 -13.38 -30.56 -1.01
N GLN A 14 -12.85 -31.32 -1.96
CA GLN A 14 -11.90 -30.81 -2.95
C GLN A 14 -12.70 -29.80 -3.79
N GLY A 15 -12.82 -28.56 -3.30
CA GLY A 15 -13.08 -27.42 -4.16
C GLY A 15 -11.92 -27.36 -5.12
N GLU A 16 -12.18 -27.56 -6.41
CA GLU A 16 -11.24 -27.20 -7.45
C GLU A 16 -10.85 -25.74 -7.19
N TYR A 17 -9.63 -25.52 -6.73
CA TYR A 17 -9.01 -24.21 -6.74
C TYR A 17 -8.91 -23.79 -8.20
N VAL A 18 -9.86 -22.99 -8.64
CA VAL A 18 -9.74 -22.30 -9.93
C VAL A 18 -8.49 -21.45 -9.81
N THR A 19 -7.40 -21.94 -10.36
CA THR A 19 -6.16 -21.20 -10.44
C THR A 19 -6.42 -20.07 -11.44
N HIS A 20 -6.64 -18.85 -10.96
CA HIS A 20 -6.83 -17.63 -11.77
C HIS A 20 -5.57 -17.23 -12.57
N HIS A 21 -4.75 -18.22 -12.95
CA HIS A 21 -3.62 -18.07 -13.85
C HIS A 21 -4.04 -17.97 -15.33
N ASP A 22 -5.35 -18.08 -15.63
CA ASP A 22 -5.85 -18.22 -17.01
C ASP A 22 -6.27 -16.89 -17.65
N HIS A 23 -6.09 -15.74 -16.98
CA HIS A 23 -6.41 -14.43 -17.52
C HIS A 23 -5.16 -13.55 -17.61
N PRO A 24 -4.27 -13.82 -18.60
CA PRO A 24 -3.10 -13.00 -18.76
C PRO A 24 -3.50 -11.59 -19.22
N VAL A 25 -2.74 -10.60 -18.76
CA VAL A 25 -2.86 -9.20 -19.18
C VAL A 25 -1.66 -8.83 -20.02
N THR A 26 -1.88 -8.17 -21.13
CA THR A 26 -0.82 -7.56 -21.96
C THR A 26 -0.75 -6.07 -21.65
N ILE A 27 0.46 -5.58 -21.41
CA ILE A 27 0.72 -4.18 -21.13
C ILE A 27 1.25 -3.53 -22.39
N ASP A 28 0.51 -2.55 -22.92
CA ASP A 28 0.86 -1.84 -24.17
C ASP A 28 1.76 -0.63 -23.91
N ALA A 29 1.56 0.06 -22.77
CA ALA A 29 2.40 1.18 -22.37
C ALA A 29 2.52 1.31 -20.86
N VAL A 30 3.62 1.93 -20.41
CA VAL A 30 3.90 2.25 -19.00
C VAL A 30 4.33 3.70 -18.92
N HIS A 31 3.69 4.47 -18.03
CA HIS A 31 3.97 5.89 -17.84
C HIS A 31 4.12 6.23 -16.36
N GLY A 32 5.17 7.00 -16.03
CA GLY A 32 5.38 7.58 -14.72
C GLY A 32 4.83 8.99 -14.60
N ALA A 33 4.19 9.31 -13.48
CA ALA A 33 3.76 10.67 -13.18
C ALA A 33 4.15 11.06 -11.76
N ARG A 34 4.56 12.33 -11.59
CA ARG A 34 4.75 12.93 -10.26
C ARG A 34 3.39 13.31 -9.69
N ILE A 35 3.13 12.84 -8.47
CA ILE A 35 2.00 13.27 -7.66
C ILE A 35 2.51 13.77 -6.32
N LEU A 36 1.66 14.42 -5.53
CA LEU A 36 2.00 14.85 -4.17
C LEU A 36 1.36 13.91 -3.15
N ASP A 37 2.12 13.60 -2.11
CA ASP A 37 1.60 12.91 -0.93
C ASP A 37 0.78 13.85 -0.03
N SER A 38 0.24 13.34 1.09
CA SER A 38 -0.56 14.12 2.05
C SER A 38 0.21 15.24 2.75
N ARG A 39 1.54 15.25 2.67
CA ARG A 39 2.43 16.27 3.24
C ARG A 39 2.97 17.25 2.20
N GLY A 40 2.52 17.12 0.94
CA GLY A 40 2.95 17.96 -0.17
C GLY A 40 4.32 17.61 -0.74
N TYR A 41 4.86 16.42 -0.45
CA TYR A 41 6.08 15.93 -1.07
C TYR A 41 5.80 15.11 -2.32
N PRO A 42 6.67 15.17 -3.33
CA PRO A 42 6.53 14.35 -4.52
C PRO A 42 6.58 12.86 -4.20
N THR A 43 5.73 12.11 -4.89
CA THR A 43 5.84 10.67 -5.02
C THR A 43 5.48 10.25 -6.45
N VAL A 44 5.49 8.96 -6.75
CA VAL A 44 5.29 8.45 -8.09
C VAL A 44 3.93 7.78 -8.24
N ARG A 45 3.31 8.00 -9.39
CA ARG A 45 2.22 7.21 -9.94
C ARG A 45 2.74 6.46 -11.16
N VAL A 46 2.41 5.19 -11.28
CA VAL A 46 2.58 4.40 -12.49
C VAL A 46 1.22 4.16 -13.12
N SER A 47 1.11 4.43 -14.42
CA SER A 47 -0.04 4.09 -15.24
C SER A 47 0.34 2.99 -16.23
N LEU A 48 -0.47 1.95 -16.30
CA LEU A 48 -0.34 0.86 -17.27
C LEU A 48 -1.50 0.95 -18.26
N GLU A 49 -1.22 1.07 -19.53
CA GLU A 49 -2.20 0.92 -20.60
C GLU A 49 -2.25 -0.56 -21.00
N LEU A 50 -3.44 -1.13 -21.06
CA LEU A 50 -3.69 -2.53 -21.34
C LEU A 50 -4.17 -2.72 -22.77
N ASP A 51 -4.00 -3.92 -23.32
CA ASP A 51 -4.39 -4.28 -24.68
C ASP A 51 -5.89 -4.15 -24.98
N ASP A 52 -6.73 -4.11 -23.94
CA ASP A 52 -8.17 -3.82 -24.04
C ASP A 52 -8.49 -2.31 -24.08
N GLY A 53 -7.47 -1.43 -24.06
CA GLY A 53 -7.58 0.02 -24.05
C GLY A 53 -7.83 0.63 -22.67
N ARG A 54 -7.88 -0.15 -21.61
CA ARG A 54 -8.04 0.36 -20.24
C ARG A 54 -6.70 0.82 -19.67
N THR A 55 -6.76 1.85 -18.84
CA THR A 55 -5.62 2.31 -18.04
C THR A 55 -5.88 2.02 -16.57
N VAL A 56 -4.91 1.39 -15.91
CA VAL A 56 -4.89 1.19 -14.46
C VAL A 56 -3.69 1.92 -13.85
N THR A 57 -3.80 2.30 -12.59
CA THR A 57 -2.74 3.09 -11.92
C THR A 57 -2.34 2.49 -10.60
N GLY A 58 -1.09 2.74 -10.19
CA GLY A 58 -0.58 2.47 -8.85
C GLY A 58 0.19 3.67 -8.33
N ASP A 59 -0.06 4.06 -7.09
CA ASP A 59 0.61 5.17 -6.42
C ASP A 59 1.51 4.62 -5.32
N ALA A 60 2.73 5.11 -5.20
CA ALA A 60 3.59 4.75 -4.09
C ALA A 60 3.27 5.62 -2.88
N PRO A 61 2.83 5.04 -1.74
CA PRO A 61 2.74 5.80 -0.50
C PRO A 61 4.14 6.16 0.00
N ALA A 62 4.29 7.34 0.62
CA ALA A 62 5.55 7.78 1.23
C ALA A 62 5.42 7.77 2.75
N GLY A 63 6.40 7.18 3.44
CA GLY A 63 6.50 7.19 4.90
C GLY A 63 7.06 8.50 5.46
N ALA A 64 6.74 8.81 6.72
CA ALA A 64 7.33 9.95 7.45
C ALA A 64 8.69 9.58 8.06
N SER A 65 8.84 8.35 8.50
CA SER A 65 10.08 7.79 9.07
C SER A 65 10.60 6.63 8.21
N THR A 66 11.85 6.26 8.38
CA THR A 66 12.49 5.17 7.64
C THR A 66 13.11 4.17 8.61
N GLY A 67 12.72 2.91 8.49
CA GLY A 67 13.32 1.80 9.25
C GLY A 67 14.64 1.33 8.65
N ALA A 68 15.50 0.73 9.46
CA ALA A 68 16.82 0.25 9.05
C ALA A 68 16.78 -0.86 7.98
N HIS A 69 15.67 -1.57 7.86
CA HIS A 69 15.47 -2.70 6.95
C HIS A 69 14.52 -2.38 5.78
N GLU A 70 14.08 -1.14 5.66
CA GLU A 70 13.25 -0.72 4.55
C GLU A 70 14.03 -0.63 3.24
N ALA A 71 13.33 -0.85 2.13
CA ALA A 71 13.85 -0.60 0.80
C ALA A 71 14.03 0.90 0.56
N VAL A 72 14.94 1.26 -0.34
CA VAL A 72 15.34 2.65 -0.55
C VAL A 72 14.35 3.36 -1.47
N GLU A 73 13.74 4.44 -1.00
CA GLU A 73 13.05 5.39 -1.88
C GLU A 73 14.08 6.16 -2.71
N LEU A 74 13.89 6.18 -4.02
CA LEU A 74 14.75 6.96 -4.90
C LEU A 74 14.32 8.43 -4.89
N ARG A 75 15.23 9.29 -4.45
CA ARG A 75 15.06 10.75 -4.35
C ARG A 75 16.21 11.46 -5.07
N ASP A 76 15.91 12.54 -5.78
CA ASP A 76 16.90 13.21 -6.64
C ASP A 76 17.96 13.97 -5.87
N GLY A 77 17.68 14.37 -4.62
CA GLY A 77 18.54 15.32 -3.91
C GLY A 77 18.41 16.74 -4.51
N GLY A 78 19.40 17.58 -4.28
CA GLY A 78 19.41 18.96 -4.77
C GLY A 78 18.44 19.89 -4.06
N SER A 79 17.92 20.93 -4.75
CA SER A 79 17.08 21.98 -4.15
C SER A 79 15.59 21.82 -4.38
N ALA A 80 15.18 21.14 -5.45
CA ALA A 80 13.77 20.95 -5.79
C ALA A 80 13.07 20.14 -4.69
N PHE A 81 11.91 20.61 -4.22
CA PHE A 81 11.15 20.01 -3.13
C PHE A 81 11.99 19.66 -1.89
N GLY A 82 13.00 20.49 -1.58
CA GLY A 82 13.93 20.23 -0.48
C GLY A 82 14.78 18.97 -0.67
N GLY A 83 15.07 18.58 -1.91
CA GLY A 83 15.82 17.38 -2.27
C GLY A 83 14.99 16.10 -2.37
N ARG A 84 13.67 16.21 -2.25
CA ARG A 84 12.74 15.06 -2.26
C ARG A 84 12.06 14.83 -3.61
N ASP A 85 12.56 15.45 -4.70
CA ASP A 85 12.00 15.20 -6.03
C ASP A 85 12.24 13.77 -6.50
N VAL A 86 11.48 13.32 -7.52
CA VAL A 86 11.42 11.94 -7.99
C VAL A 86 11.66 11.81 -9.51
N THR A 87 12.35 12.79 -10.11
CA THR A 87 12.59 12.85 -11.56
C THR A 87 13.35 11.60 -12.05
N GLN A 88 14.35 11.14 -11.30
CA GLN A 88 15.10 9.94 -11.62
C GLN A 88 14.22 8.70 -11.57
N ALA A 89 13.34 8.58 -10.57
CA ALA A 89 12.39 7.48 -10.48
C ALA A 89 11.44 7.46 -11.68
N LEU A 90 10.90 8.62 -12.07
CA LEU A 90 10.04 8.74 -13.26
C LEU A 90 10.77 8.32 -14.53
N HIS A 91 12.01 8.77 -14.72
CA HIS A 91 12.82 8.36 -15.87
C HIS A 91 13.00 6.84 -15.94
N LEU A 92 13.28 6.18 -14.81
CA LEU A 92 13.43 4.72 -14.76
C LEU A 92 12.11 3.97 -15.00
N ILE A 93 10.97 4.56 -14.60
CA ILE A 93 9.66 4.01 -14.93
C ILE A 93 9.42 4.06 -16.44
N ASP A 94 9.67 5.22 -17.07
CA ASP A 94 9.40 5.44 -18.49
C ASP A 94 10.39 4.70 -19.43
N THR A 95 11.55 4.29 -18.91
CA THR A 95 12.60 3.59 -19.70
C THR A 95 12.73 2.13 -19.30
N ASP A 96 13.32 1.85 -18.14
CA ASP A 96 13.70 0.50 -17.71
C ASP A 96 12.49 -0.37 -17.41
N ILE A 97 11.55 0.14 -16.60
CA ILE A 97 10.33 -0.60 -16.23
C ILE A 97 9.40 -0.72 -17.42
N SER A 98 9.25 0.35 -18.21
CA SER A 98 8.50 0.31 -19.47
C SER A 98 9.07 -0.73 -20.44
N GLY A 99 10.39 -0.75 -20.65
CA GLY A 99 11.05 -1.74 -21.49
C GLY A 99 10.92 -3.18 -21.00
N LEU A 100 10.79 -3.38 -19.67
CA LEU A 100 10.55 -4.69 -19.08
C LEU A 100 9.13 -5.19 -19.33
N LEU A 101 8.14 -4.33 -19.17
CA LEU A 101 6.73 -4.74 -19.08
C LEU A 101 5.99 -4.67 -20.42
N THR A 102 6.32 -3.71 -21.28
CA THR A 102 5.59 -3.45 -22.52
C THR A 102 5.72 -4.59 -23.54
N GLY A 103 4.61 -4.91 -24.19
CA GLY A 103 4.52 -5.93 -25.24
C GLY A 103 4.63 -7.37 -24.71
N ARG A 104 4.56 -7.57 -23.40
CA ARG A 104 4.58 -8.88 -22.75
C ARG A 104 3.25 -9.19 -22.09
N SER A 105 2.92 -10.47 -22.06
CA SER A 105 1.75 -10.99 -21.38
C SER A 105 2.14 -11.54 -20.00
N TRP A 106 1.40 -11.17 -18.98
CA TRP A 106 1.65 -11.49 -17.56
C TRP A 106 0.43 -12.19 -16.97
N SER A 107 0.62 -13.32 -16.30
CA SER A 107 -0.46 -14.12 -15.72
C SER A 107 -0.45 -14.13 -14.18
N ALA A 108 0.61 -13.65 -13.55
CA ALA A 108 0.72 -13.63 -12.09
C ALA A 108 1.56 -12.45 -11.61
N ILE A 109 1.16 -11.84 -10.49
CA ILE A 109 1.91 -10.72 -9.88
C ILE A 109 3.33 -11.11 -9.50
N GLY A 110 3.54 -12.32 -9.00
CA GLY A 110 4.87 -12.82 -8.65
C GLY A 110 5.86 -12.87 -9.83
N GLN A 111 5.38 -13.01 -11.07
CA GLN A 111 6.24 -12.93 -12.26
C GLN A 111 6.75 -11.50 -12.48
N ILE A 112 5.85 -10.52 -12.31
CA ILE A 112 6.18 -9.09 -12.46
C ILE A 112 7.13 -8.66 -11.34
N ASP A 113 6.81 -9.00 -10.09
CA ASP A 113 7.63 -8.66 -8.94
C ASP A 113 9.04 -9.29 -9.02
N ALA A 114 9.13 -10.54 -9.45
CA ALA A 114 10.42 -11.19 -9.67
C ALA A 114 11.22 -10.53 -10.79
N ALA A 115 10.57 -10.15 -11.90
CA ALA A 115 11.21 -9.47 -13.02
C ALA A 115 11.71 -8.06 -12.62
N LEU A 116 10.95 -7.33 -11.81
CA LEU A 116 11.37 -6.03 -11.25
C LEU A 116 12.56 -6.19 -10.29
N ALA A 117 12.57 -7.22 -9.45
CA ALA A 117 13.68 -7.51 -8.55
C ALA A 117 14.96 -7.88 -9.34
N GLU A 118 14.84 -8.68 -10.39
CA GLU A 118 15.95 -9.03 -11.29
C GLU A 118 16.48 -7.78 -12.05
N LEU A 119 15.57 -6.94 -12.55
CA LEU A 119 15.92 -5.70 -13.23
C LEU A 119 16.65 -4.74 -12.29
N ASP A 120 16.25 -4.62 -11.03
CA ASP A 120 16.94 -3.81 -10.03
C ASP A 120 18.32 -4.37 -9.71
N GLY A 121 18.44 -5.66 -9.46
CA GLY A 121 19.69 -6.38 -9.22
C GLY A 121 20.42 -5.98 -7.93
N THR A 122 19.81 -5.17 -7.05
CA THR A 122 20.42 -4.70 -5.80
C THR A 122 19.62 -5.13 -4.58
N THR A 123 20.26 -5.13 -3.40
CA THR A 123 19.55 -5.31 -2.15
C THR A 123 18.78 -4.04 -1.80
N GLY A 124 17.45 -4.15 -1.55
CA GLY A 124 16.62 -3.03 -1.12
C GLY A 124 16.26 -2.02 -2.22
N TYR A 125 16.22 -2.46 -3.48
CA TYR A 125 15.76 -1.67 -4.64
C TYR A 125 16.48 -0.32 -4.80
N ARG A 126 17.80 -0.31 -4.63
CA ARG A 126 18.63 0.91 -4.68
C ARG A 126 18.73 1.51 -6.08
N ARG A 127 18.53 0.71 -7.14
CA ARG A 127 18.65 1.17 -8.53
C ARG A 127 17.34 1.75 -9.05
N LEU A 128 16.24 1.02 -8.94
CA LEU A 128 14.93 1.46 -9.43
C LEU A 128 14.19 2.34 -8.43
N GLY A 129 14.47 2.16 -7.16
CA GLY A 129 13.75 2.79 -6.06
C GLY A 129 12.50 2.02 -5.64
N ALA A 130 12.32 1.86 -4.33
CA ALA A 130 11.14 1.21 -3.76
C ALA A 130 9.84 1.89 -4.20
N ASN A 131 9.82 3.22 -4.32
CA ASN A 131 8.68 3.98 -4.81
C ASN A 131 8.27 3.58 -6.24
N SER A 132 9.22 3.42 -7.17
CA SER A 132 8.93 2.96 -8.54
C SER A 132 8.39 1.53 -8.55
N VAL A 133 9.03 0.63 -7.80
CA VAL A 133 8.67 -0.79 -7.76
C VAL A 133 7.29 -1.00 -7.12
N VAL A 134 7.02 -0.35 -5.99
CA VAL A 134 5.72 -0.46 -5.29
C VAL A 134 4.59 0.10 -6.14
N ALA A 135 4.75 1.27 -6.76
CA ALA A 135 3.74 1.84 -7.64
C ALA A 135 3.46 0.91 -8.84
N THR A 136 4.50 0.31 -9.43
CA THR A 136 4.36 -0.64 -10.53
C THR A 136 3.64 -1.92 -10.10
N SER A 137 3.99 -2.51 -8.97
CA SER A 137 3.36 -3.73 -8.45
C SER A 137 1.88 -3.52 -8.11
N ILE A 138 1.53 -2.34 -7.54
CA ILE A 138 0.13 -1.97 -7.29
C ILE A 138 -0.66 -1.83 -8.60
N ALA A 139 -0.09 -1.15 -9.62
CA ALA A 139 -0.73 -1.02 -10.93
C ALA A 139 -0.91 -2.39 -11.60
N ALA A 140 0.13 -3.25 -11.56
CA ALA A 140 0.08 -4.60 -12.11
C ALA A 140 -0.95 -5.49 -11.41
N SER A 141 -1.07 -5.41 -10.09
CA SER A 141 -2.11 -6.12 -9.32
C SER A 141 -3.52 -5.70 -9.77
N ARG A 142 -3.73 -4.39 -10.03
CA ARG A 142 -4.99 -3.88 -10.57
C ARG A 142 -5.25 -4.34 -11.99
N ALA A 143 -4.20 -4.44 -12.83
CA ALA A 143 -4.31 -4.97 -14.18
C ALA A 143 -4.75 -6.44 -14.18
N LEU A 144 -4.13 -7.28 -13.35
CA LEU A 144 -4.48 -8.69 -13.22
C LEU A 144 -5.88 -8.90 -12.63
N ALA A 145 -6.27 -8.12 -11.64
CA ALA A 145 -7.62 -8.14 -11.08
C ALA A 145 -8.66 -7.75 -12.14
N HIS A 146 -8.35 -6.73 -12.97
CA HIS A 146 -9.20 -6.32 -14.09
C HIS A 146 -9.33 -7.44 -15.14
N ALA A 147 -8.23 -8.08 -15.53
CA ALA A 147 -8.26 -9.19 -16.47
C ALA A 147 -9.12 -10.38 -15.97
N ALA A 148 -9.17 -10.58 -14.66
CA ALA A 148 -10.02 -11.56 -14.00
C ALA A 148 -11.49 -11.09 -13.80
N ASP A 149 -11.84 -9.87 -14.21
CA ASP A 149 -13.15 -9.22 -13.95
C ASP A 149 -13.54 -9.19 -12.46
N LEU A 150 -12.55 -8.97 -11.60
CA LEU A 150 -12.71 -8.94 -10.16
C LEU A 150 -12.31 -7.59 -9.55
N PRO A 151 -12.97 -7.14 -8.49
CA PRO A 151 -12.43 -6.05 -7.68
C PRO A 151 -11.14 -6.51 -7.00
N LEU A 152 -10.17 -5.59 -6.84
CA LEU A 152 -8.83 -5.91 -6.34
C LEU A 152 -8.83 -6.71 -5.01
N TRP A 153 -9.70 -6.35 -4.06
CA TRP A 153 -9.78 -7.03 -2.77
C TRP A 153 -10.21 -8.49 -2.90
N GLN A 154 -11.10 -8.81 -3.84
CA GLN A 154 -11.56 -10.16 -4.10
C GLN A 154 -10.47 -10.96 -4.82
N TRP A 155 -9.84 -10.37 -5.85
CA TRP A 155 -8.72 -10.99 -6.55
C TRP A 155 -7.57 -11.33 -5.58
N ILE A 156 -7.20 -10.41 -4.67
CA ILE A 156 -6.20 -10.68 -3.63
C ILE A 156 -6.62 -11.85 -2.74
N ALA A 157 -7.89 -11.89 -2.32
CA ALA A 157 -8.40 -12.98 -1.49
C ALA A 157 -8.29 -14.33 -2.19
N GLU A 158 -8.61 -14.38 -3.48
CA GLU A 158 -8.56 -15.61 -4.28
C GLU A 158 -7.12 -16.10 -4.47
N ILE A 159 -6.18 -15.24 -4.88
CA ILE A 159 -4.78 -15.65 -5.08
C ILE A 159 -4.05 -16.01 -3.78
N THR A 160 -4.53 -15.52 -2.64
CA THR A 160 -3.94 -15.82 -1.32
C THR A 160 -4.69 -16.93 -0.56
N GLY A 161 -5.84 -17.37 -1.05
CA GLY A 161 -6.72 -18.30 -0.35
C GLY A 161 -7.32 -17.71 0.94
N SER A 162 -7.41 -16.37 1.05
CA SER A 162 -7.87 -15.69 2.25
C SER A 162 -9.37 -15.42 2.20
N THR A 163 -10.03 -15.46 3.36
CA THR A 163 -11.42 -15.02 3.48
C THR A 163 -11.45 -13.51 3.73
N PRO A 164 -12.07 -12.70 2.84
CA PRO A 164 -12.16 -11.25 3.04
C PRO A 164 -12.92 -10.91 4.32
N ARG A 165 -12.39 -9.95 5.05
CA ARG A 165 -13.03 -9.39 6.26
C ARG A 165 -12.85 -7.88 6.27
N MET A 166 -13.87 -7.16 6.75
CA MET A 166 -13.75 -5.73 7.00
C MET A 166 -12.75 -5.52 8.15
N PRO A 167 -11.69 -4.72 7.97
CA PRO A 167 -10.73 -4.45 9.02
C PRO A 167 -11.35 -3.61 10.14
N VAL A 168 -10.82 -3.75 11.36
CA VAL A 168 -11.10 -2.81 12.44
C VAL A 168 -10.28 -1.55 12.18
N PRO A 169 -10.90 -0.36 12.03
CA PRO A 169 -10.14 0.86 11.80
C PRO A 169 -9.38 1.26 13.07
N HIS A 170 -8.15 1.72 12.88
CA HIS A 170 -7.32 2.29 13.94
C HIS A 170 -7.15 3.78 13.66
N PHE A 171 -7.40 4.61 14.66
CA PHE A 171 -7.33 6.06 14.55
C PHE A 171 -6.16 6.57 15.38
N ASN A 172 -5.20 7.24 14.74
CA ASN A 172 -4.16 7.96 15.45
C ASN A 172 -4.75 9.26 16.00
N VAL A 173 -4.76 9.39 17.32
CA VAL A 173 -5.44 10.50 18.01
C VAL A 173 -4.50 11.41 18.78
N LEU A 174 -3.24 11.00 18.98
CA LEU A 174 -2.20 11.80 19.62
C LEU A 174 -0.83 11.36 19.11
N ASN A 175 -0.02 12.31 18.67
CA ASN A 175 1.32 12.08 18.15
C ASN A 175 2.40 12.60 19.11
N GLY A 176 3.56 11.92 19.09
CA GLY A 176 4.80 12.35 19.71
C GLY A 176 6.00 11.88 18.89
N GLY A 177 7.18 11.81 19.49
CA GLY A 177 8.40 11.38 18.82
C GLY A 177 8.71 12.19 17.55
N ALA A 178 8.95 11.50 16.43
CA ALA A 178 9.28 12.15 15.15
C ALA A 178 8.05 12.76 14.44
N HIS A 179 6.82 12.45 14.88
CA HIS A 179 5.58 12.86 14.21
C HIS A 179 4.98 14.17 14.75
N ALA A 180 5.49 14.69 15.87
CA ALA A 180 5.02 15.95 16.45
C ALA A 180 6.15 16.66 17.20
N ALA A 181 6.15 17.99 17.13
CA ALA A 181 7.13 18.83 17.83
C ALA A 181 6.69 19.05 19.31
N ASN A 182 6.72 17.98 20.10
CA ASN A 182 6.41 18.00 21.54
C ASN A 182 7.40 17.10 22.31
N GLU A 183 7.21 17.00 23.65
CA GLU A 183 8.08 16.26 24.56
C GLU A 183 7.66 14.79 24.78
N LEU A 184 6.70 14.27 24.00
CA LEU A 184 6.23 12.88 24.14
C LEU A 184 7.21 11.94 23.42
N ASP A 185 7.69 10.92 24.13
CA ASP A 185 8.60 9.90 23.58
C ASP A 185 7.88 8.91 22.66
N PHE A 186 6.59 8.63 22.92
CA PHE A 186 5.80 7.72 22.12
C PHE A 186 5.33 8.38 20.84
N GLN A 187 5.55 7.71 19.72
CA GLN A 187 5.27 8.23 18.39
C GLN A 187 3.77 8.38 18.12
N GLU A 188 2.96 7.40 18.57
CA GLU A 188 1.54 7.33 18.27
C GLU A 188 0.73 6.77 19.44
N PHE A 189 -0.47 7.32 19.61
CA PHE A 189 -1.50 6.76 20.48
C PHE A 189 -2.74 6.53 19.64
N MET A 190 -3.09 5.27 19.44
CA MET A 190 -4.20 4.87 18.58
C MET A 190 -5.37 4.31 19.37
N ILE A 191 -6.57 4.51 18.84
CA ILE A 191 -7.79 3.86 19.31
C ILE A 191 -8.34 2.93 18.24
N ALA A 192 -8.96 1.83 18.65
CA ALA A 192 -9.59 0.87 17.78
C ALA A 192 -10.96 0.45 18.33
N PRO A 193 -12.08 0.82 17.68
CA PRO A 193 -13.42 0.45 18.11
C PRO A 193 -13.76 -1.02 17.81
N VAL A 194 -13.13 -1.95 18.51
CA VAL A 194 -13.17 -3.40 18.26
C VAL A 194 -14.56 -4.03 18.41
N ASN A 195 -15.47 -3.37 19.15
CA ASN A 195 -16.84 -3.85 19.41
C ASN A 195 -17.90 -3.08 18.61
N ALA A 196 -17.51 -2.27 17.61
CA ALA A 196 -18.47 -1.57 16.77
C ALA A 196 -19.28 -2.55 15.92
N GLY A 197 -20.59 -2.32 15.80
CA GLY A 197 -21.48 -3.19 15.03
C GLY A 197 -21.33 -3.04 13.51
N SER A 198 -20.68 -1.96 13.04
CA SER A 198 -20.45 -1.67 11.63
C SER A 198 -19.22 -0.77 11.44
N MET A 199 -18.71 -0.68 10.21
CA MET A 199 -17.65 0.27 9.86
C MET A 199 -18.10 1.72 10.11
N ALA A 200 -19.35 2.07 9.78
CA ALA A 200 -19.90 3.40 10.03
C ALA A 200 -19.92 3.74 11.52
N ASP A 201 -20.30 2.79 12.37
CA ASP A 201 -20.23 2.95 13.82
C ASP A 201 -18.81 3.11 14.33
N ALA A 202 -17.87 2.30 13.80
CA ALA A 202 -16.47 2.41 14.19
C ALA A 202 -15.90 3.79 13.85
N VAL A 203 -16.20 4.32 12.66
CA VAL A 203 -15.76 5.66 12.24
C VAL A 203 -16.40 6.74 13.13
N ARG A 204 -17.71 6.64 13.45
CA ARG A 204 -18.38 7.55 14.34
C ARG A 204 -17.75 7.55 15.73
N ILE A 205 -17.51 6.37 16.33
CA ILE A 205 -16.86 6.24 17.64
C ILE A 205 -15.47 6.86 17.61
N GLY A 206 -14.67 6.58 16.56
CA GLY A 206 -13.35 7.17 16.40
C GLY A 206 -13.39 8.70 16.37
N ALA A 207 -14.30 9.28 15.59
CA ALA A 207 -14.50 10.72 15.52
C ALA A 207 -14.96 11.33 16.85
N ASP A 208 -15.92 10.71 17.53
CA ASP A 208 -16.41 11.17 18.84
C ASP A 208 -15.28 11.21 19.88
N VAL A 209 -14.45 10.14 19.95
CA VAL A 209 -13.31 10.09 20.87
C VAL A 209 -12.25 11.13 20.50
N TYR A 210 -11.93 11.28 19.22
CA TYR A 210 -10.98 12.29 18.74
C TYR A 210 -11.40 13.70 19.15
N HIS A 211 -12.65 14.08 18.90
CA HIS A 211 -13.16 15.40 19.27
C HIS A 211 -13.23 15.62 20.78
N ALA A 212 -13.60 14.59 21.56
CA ALA A 212 -13.60 14.67 23.01
C ALA A 212 -12.18 14.86 23.56
N LEU A 213 -11.20 14.12 23.02
CA LEU A 213 -9.79 14.28 23.37
C LEU A 213 -9.28 15.68 23.02
N ALA A 214 -9.58 16.17 21.81
CA ALA A 214 -9.21 17.51 21.37
C ALA A 214 -9.75 18.60 22.31
N ALA A 215 -11.00 18.46 22.80
CA ALA A 215 -11.59 19.37 23.77
C ALA A 215 -10.84 19.34 25.11
N LEU A 216 -10.51 18.14 25.62
CA LEU A 216 -9.75 17.97 26.87
C LEU A 216 -8.35 18.56 26.80
N VAL A 217 -7.64 18.34 25.69
CA VAL A 217 -6.29 18.88 25.49
C VAL A 217 -6.33 20.40 25.40
N ARG A 218 -7.29 20.97 24.67
CA ARG A 218 -7.46 22.42 24.58
C ARG A 218 -7.78 23.07 25.94
N ASP A 219 -8.63 22.45 26.73
CA ASP A 219 -8.98 22.95 28.08
C ASP A 219 -7.78 22.96 29.01
N ARG A 220 -6.93 21.93 28.96
CA ARG A 220 -5.76 21.77 29.83
C ARG A 220 -4.53 22.57 29.41
N PHE A 221 -4.28 22.67 28.09
CA PHE A 221 -3.01 23.16 27.54
C PHE A 221 -3.18 24.42 26.66
N GLY A 222 -4.42 24.85 26.39
CA GLY A 222 -4.73 26.11 25.70
C GLY A 222 -4.57 26.11 24.19
N SER A 223 -3.72 25.27 23.61
CA SER A 223 -3.52 25.17 22.15
C SER A 223 -3.43 23.71 21.71
N LEU A 224 -3.83 23.50 20.45
CA LEU A 224 -3.68 22.23 19.75
C LEU A 224 -2.78 22.46 18.54
N GLY A 225 -1.69 21.68 18.43
CA GLY A 225 -1.05 21.39 17.18
C GLY A 225 -1.65 20.11 16.59
N LEU A 226 -1.43 19.87 15.32
CA LEU A 226 -1.69 18.59 14.68
C LEU A 226 -0.35 17.99 14.29
N GLY A 227 -0.16 16.70 14.55
CA GLY A 227 0.95 15.94 14.01
C GLY A 227 0.76 15.68 12.51
N ASP A 228 1.78 15.14 11.85
CA ASP A 228 1.78 14.85 10.41
C ASP A 228 0.66 13.90 9.98
N GLU A 229 0.09 13.15 10.90
CA GLU A 229 -0.98 12.18 10.69
C GLU A 229 -2.34 12.62 11.25
N GLY A 230 -2.43 13.87 11.71
CA GLY A 230 -3.69 14.48 12.17
C GLY A 230 -4.04 14.21 13.62
N GLY A 231 -3.18 13.53 14.36
CA GLY A 231 -3.32 13.28 15.80
C GLY A 231 -2.74 14.42 16.66
#